data_9edb6ca5aacdb718a06458fef75d1797
#
_entry.id   9edb6ca5aacdb718a06458fef75d1797
#
_cell.length_a   1.000
_cell.length_b   1.000
_cell.length_c   1.000
_cell.angle_alpha   90.00
_cell.angle_beta   90.00
_cell.angle_gamma   90.00
#
_symmetry.space_group_name_H-M   'P 1'
#
loop_
_entity.id
_entity.type
_entity.pdbx_description
1 polymer ?
#
loop_
_entity_poly.entity_id
_entity_poly.type
_entity_poly.pdbx_seq_one_letter_code
_entity_poly.pdbx_strand_id
1 'polypeptide(L)'
;KTLLAAAKGQLRVSKIEKKQRKRNPSPPFTTSTLQQEASRKLGFTARRTMALAQGLYEGQDVGEGGSTGLITYMRTDSTNVSAMAQAEVREYVSAKYGGDFLPSEPPAYKTKSANAQEAHEAIRPTAAERVPESIKDSLSAEQYKLYDLIWKRTIACQMIPATLDTVAVDMTAGEGNIFRANGSVIVDPGFMAVYQESVDDTKDAAKGSSDDERRLPALLVGEKVDVLGIEPEQHFTEPPPRYGEASLIKALEERGIGRPSTYASIISTLQQREYVELDKRRFKPTDVGRIVNKFLTEYFTQYVDYDFTAQLEDELDAVSRGEKDWVPLLRDFWTPFKALVDNTQENVERKDVTQEAMDEACPKCGKPLSIRLGRRGRFIGCTTYPECDYTRNLSEEAGQETVPEVVEGRTCPKCDSALIMRMGRYGKFIGCSTYPECKHIEPLEKPADTGVDCPVCHKGTLLKRKSRYGKIFYSCGTYPDCTYAVWNEPVNEPCPKCNWPLLTIKTTKRRGTEKVCPQKECGHAEPYAVEEAGAEPVDAG
;
A
#
# COMPACT_ATOMS: atom_id res chain seq x y z
N LYS A 1 41.76 -3.82 1.70
CA LYS A 1 43.17 -3.41 1.81
C LYS A 1 43.98 -3.84 0.57
N THR A 2 43.87 -5.09 0.12
CA THR A 2 44.62 -5.62 -1.05
C THR A 2 44.30 -4.86 -2.34
N LEU A 3 43.01 -4.54 -2.61
CA LEU A 3 42.60 -3.79 -3.79
C LEU A 3 43.10 -2.34 -3.78
N LEU A 4 43.08 -1.68 -2.62
CA LEU A 4 43.63 -0.32 -2.44
C LEU A 4 45.13 -0.28 -2.72
N ALA A 5 45.86 -1.30 -2.20
CA ALA A 5 47.29 -1.41 -2.44
C ALA A 5 47.60 -1.72 -3.92
N ALA A 6 46.79 -2.57 -4.58
CA ALA A 6 46.95 -2.87 -6.01
C ALA A 6 46.63 -1.68 -6.92
N ALA A 7 45.66 -0.86 -6.54
CA ALA A 7 45.27 0.33 -7.30
C ALA A 7 46.34 1.45 -7.25
N LYS A 8 47.16 1.52 -6.19
CA LYS A 8 48.19 2.56 -6.02
C LYS A 8 47.65 4.00 -6.27
N GLY A 9 46.41 4.25 -5.87
CA GLY A 9 45.70 5.53 -6.07
C GLY A 9 45.13 5.76 -7.48
N GLN A 10 45.32 4.85 -8.44
CA GLN A 10 44.83 4.98 -9.82
C GLN A 10 44.27 3.68 -10.36
N LEU A 11 43.18 3.77 -11.11
CA LEU A 11 42.68 2.71 -11.97
C LEU A 11 43.04 2.99 -13.42
N ARG A 12 43.19 1.96 -14.22
CA ARG A 12 43.44 2.09 -15.66
C ARG A 12 42.24 1.55 -16.43
N VAL A 13 41.65 2.34 -17.33
CA VAL A 13 40.61 1.89 -18.24
C VAL A 13 41.16 0.80 -19.16
N SER A 14 40.66 -0.42 -19.00
CA SER A 14 41.11 -1.58 -19.79
C SER A 14 40.19 -1.84 -20.98
N LYS A 15 38.90 -1.57 -20.84
CA LYS A 15 37.91 -1.85 -21.88
C LYS A 15 36.74 -0.89 -21.78
N ILE A 16 36.22 -0.46 -22.93
CA ILE A 16 34.97 0.31 -23.03
C ILE A 16 34.07 -0.40 -24.03
N GLU A 17 32.90 -0.81 -23.57
CA GLU A 17 31.84 -1.36 -24.43
C GLU A 17 30.74 -0.32 -24.56
N LYS A 18 30.44 0.07 -25.80
CA LYS A 18 29.29 0.94 -26.14
C LYS A 18 28.27 0.12 -26.90
N LYS A 19 27.02 0.15 -26.45
CA LYS A 19 25.90 -0.55 -27.11
C LYS A 19 24.71 0.38 -27.17
N GLN A 20 24.07 0.45 -28.31
CA GLN A 20 22.80 1.13 -28.47
C GLN A 20 21.67 0.17 -28.13
N ARG A 21 20.76 0.61 -27.30
CA ARG A 21 19.58 -0.15 -26.87
C ARG A 21 18.31 0.64 -27.19
N LYS A 22 17.33 -0.03 -27.76
CA LYS A 22 15.98 0.51 -27.92
C LYS A 22 15.11 0.07 -26.75
N ARG A 23 14.34 1.02 -26.19
CA ARG A 23 13.30 0.78 -25.20
C ARG A 23 11.95 1.04 -25.84
N ASN A 24 11.15 -0.01 -26.00
CA ASN A 24 9.85 0.10 -26.64
C ASN A 24 8.81 0.72 -25.68
N PRO A 25 7.83 1.47 -26.20
CA PRO A 25 6.69 1.90 -25.40
C PRO A 25 5.86 0.69 -24.95
N SER A 26 5.27 0.80 -23.80
CA SER A 26 4.39 -0.23 -23.27
C SER A 26 2.98 -0.13 -23.88
N PRO A 27 2.22 -1.26 -23.91
CA PRO A 27 0.83 -1.27 -24.40
C PRO A 27 -0.06 -0.26 -23.67
N PRO A 28 -1.18 0.16 -24.25
CA PRO A 28 -2.19 0.89 -23.52
C PRO A 28 -2.70 0.09 -22.34
N PHE A 29 -3.34 0.74 -21.36
CA PHE A 29 -3.70 0.10 -20.11
C PHE A 29 -4.81 -0.95 -20.28
N THR A 30 -4.59 -2.09 -19.62
CA THR A 30 -5.63 -3.01 -19.15
C THR A 30 -6.02 -2.64 -17.71
N THR A 31 -7.07 -3.25 -17.17
CA THR A 31 -7.44 -3.06 -15.75
C THR A 31 -6.29 -3.36 -14.80
N SER A 32 -5.61 -4.49 -15.00
CA SER A 32 -4.50 -4.91 -14.13
C SER A 32 -3.33 -3.94 -14.20
N THR A 33 -2.91 -3.55 -15.40
CA THR A 33 -1.78 -2.64 -15.59
C THR A 33 -2.08 -1.23 -15.11
N LEU A 34 -3.33 -0.76 -15.25
CA LEU A 34 -3.77 0.52 -14.68
C LEU A 34 -3.71 0.51 -13.15
N GLN A 35 -4.23 -0.54 -12.51
CA GLN A 35 -4.18 -0.68 -11.05
C GLN A 35 -2.73 -0.74 -10.53
N GLN A 36 -1.86 -1.48 -11.22
CA GLN A 36 -0.44 -1.58 -10.88
C GLN A 36 0.24 -0.21 -10.95
N GLU A 37 0.08 0.50 -12.06
CA GLU A 37 0.78 1.76 -12.28
C GLU A 37 0.20 2.91 -11.44
N ALA A 38 -1.11 2.94 -11.21
CA ALA A 38 -1.74 3.86 -10.27
C ALA A 38 -1.27 3.63 -8.83
N SER A 39 -1.05 2.37 -8.44
CA SER A 39 -0.49 2.05 -7.12
C SER A 39 0.97 2.53 -6.98
N ARG A 40 1.79 2.35 -8.02
CA ARG A 40 3.21 2.76 -8.01
C ARG A 40 3.37 4.28 -8.04
N LYS A 41 2.77 4.95 -9.03
CA LYS A 41 2.96 6.39 -9.27
C LYS A 41 2.10 7.29 -8.39
N LEU A 42 0.84 6.91 -8.17
CA LEU A 42 -0.13 7.76 -7.49
C LEU A 42 -0.39 7.34 -6.04
N GLY A 43 0.06 6.13 -5.66
CA GLY A 43 -0.19 5.56 -4.36
C GLY A 43 -1.66 5.19 -4.12
N PHE A 44 -2.44 5.00 -5.21
CA PHE A 44 -3.84 4.62 -5.11
C PHE A 44 -3.98 3.11 -4.87
N THR A 45 -4.94 2.74 -4.03
CA THR A 45 -5.33 1.33 -3.92
C THR A 45 -6.09 0.88 -5.16
N ALA A 46 -6.09 -0.42 -5.45
CA ALA A 46 -6.85 -0.99 -6.58
C ALA A 46 -8.33 -0.59 -6.51
N ARG A 47 -8.93 -0.63 -5.33
CA ARG A 47 -10.32 -0.19 -5.12
C ARG A 47 -10.51 1.28 -5.44
N ARG A 48 -9.58 2.15 -5.00
CA ARG A 48 -9.66 3.60 -5.27
C ARG A 48 -9.50 3.89 -6.76
N THR A 49 -8.53 3.23 -7.40
CA THR A 49 -8.30 3.34 -8.85
C THR A 49 -9.56 2.99 -9.63
N MET A 50 -10.22 1.88 -9.31
CA MET A 50 -11.45 1.47 -10.01
C MET A 50 -12.62 2.42 -9.76
N ALA A 51 -12.77 2.96 -8.55
CA ALA A 51 -13.82 3.94 -8.25
C ALA A 51 -13.63 5.26 -9.02
N LEU A 52 -12.38 5.71 -9.16
CA LEU A 52 -12.06 6.90 -9.96
C LEU A 52 -12.24 6.65 -11.46
N ALA A 53 -11.78 5.50 -11.95
CA ALA A 53 -11.95 5.11 -13.36
C ALA A 53 -13.44 4.97 -13.74
N GLN A 54 -14.27 4.40 -12.84
CA GLN A 54 -15.71 4.33 -13.01
C GLN A 54 -16.31 5.74 -13.19
N GLY A 55 -15.93 6.70 -12.31
CA GLY A 55 -16.42 8.08 -12.44
C GLY A 55 -15.97 8.78 -13.71
N LEU A 56 -14.76 8.50 -14.21
CA LEU A 56 -14.27 9.03 -15.50
C LEU A 56 -15.02 8.41 -16.69
N TYR A 57 -15.39 7.14 -16.61
CA TYR A 57 -16.16 6.44 -17.64
C TYR A 57 -17.62 6.89 -17.68
N GLU A 58 -18.29 6.99 -16.52
CA GLU A 58 -19.69 7.38 -16.42
C GLU A 58 -19.94 8.83 -16.86
N GLY A 59 -18.90 9.65 -16.81
CA GLY A 59 -18.89 10.99 -17.35
C GLY A 59 -18.67 12.09 -16.31
N GLN A 60 -18.13 13.19 -16.80
CA GLN A 60 -17.89 14.42 -16.05
C GLN A 60 -18.39 15.60 -16.89
N ASP A 61 -18.84 16.66 -16.24
CA ASP A 61 -19.15 17.92 -16.92
C ASP A 61 -17.84 18.66 -17.20
N VAL A 62 -17.42 18.64 -18.44
CA VAL A 62 -16.18 19.29 -18.92
C VAL A 62 -16.46 20.57 -19.70
N GLY A 63 -17.68 21.14 -19.59
CA GLY A 63 -18.07 22.38 -20.24
C GLY A 63 -18.61 22.22 -21.68
N GLU A 64 -18.84 20.99 -22.12
CA GLU A 64 -19.37 20.67 -23.46
C GLU A 64 -20.92 20.56 -23.49
N GLY A 65 -21.59 21.07 -22.46
CA GLY A 65 -23.06 21.08 -22.39
C GLY A 65 -23.72 19.81 -21.88
N GLY A 66 -22.95 18.94 -21.19
CA GLY A 66 -23.47 17.72 -20.57
C GLY A 66 -22.38 16.84 -19.96
N SER A 67 -22.79 15.72 -19.37
CA SER A 67 -21.85 14.73 -18.86
C SER A 67 -21.20 13.95 -19.99
N THR A 68 -19.86 13.99 -20.07
CA THR A 68 -19.07 13.33 -21.12
C THR A 68 -18.21 12.24 -20.50
N GLY A 69 -18.28 11.00 -21.02
CA GLY A 69 -17.37 9.92 -20.67
C GLY A 69 -15.96 10.23 -21.15
N LEU A 70 -14.99 10.23 -20.23
CA LEU A 70 -13.62 10.66 -20.51
C LEU A 70 -12.69 9.52 -20.89
N ILE A 71 -13.02 8.30 -20.53
CA ILE A 71 -12.25 7.10 -20.86
C ILE A 71 -13.16 5.99 -21.40
N THR A 72 -12.56 5.02 -22.10
CA THR A 72 -13.23 3.77 -22.48
C THR A 72 -13.53 2.91 -21.26
N TYR A 73 -14.29 1.83 -21.43
CA TYR A 73 -14.67 0.94 -20.34
C TYR A 73 -13.45 0.39 -19.59
N MET A 74 -13.40 0.61 -18.27
CA MET A 74 -12.22 0.36 -17.44
C MET A 74 -12.04 -1.10 -16.99
N ARG A 75 -12.99 -1.99 -17.27
CA ARG A 75 -12.85 -3.42 -16.96
C ARG A 75 -12.56 -4.19 -18.23
N THR A 76 -11.31 -4.25 -18.59
CA THR A 76 -10.82 -4.89 -19.82
C THR A 76 -9.43 -5.49 -19.59
N ASP A 77 -9.17 -6.59 -20.22
CA ASP A 77 -7.88 -7.24 -20.36
C ASP A 77 -7.30 -7.05 -21.79
N SER A 78 -8.03 -6.35 -22.64
CA SER A 78 -7.61 -6.04 -24.01
C SER A 78 -6.60 -4.91 -24.06
N THR A 79 -5.62 -5.03 -24.95
CA THR A 79 -4.68 -3.97 -25.34
C THR A 79 -5.00 -3.38 -26.72
N ASN A 80 -6.12 -3.77 -27.32
CA ASN A 80 -6.53 -3.31 -28.63
C ASN A 80 -7.00 -1.85 -28.58
N VAL A 81 -6.69 -1.10 -29.61
CA VAL A 81 -7.17 0.27 -29.83
C VAL A 81 -7.79 0.31 -31.23
N SER A 82 -8.99 0.88 -31.35
CA SER A 82 -9.65 0.97 -32.66
C SER A 82 -8.82 1.79 -33.65
N ALA A 83 -8.94 1.47 -34.94
CA ALA A 83 -8.20 2.17 -36.02
C ALA A 83 -8.47 3.67 -36.01
N MET A 84 -9.72 4.08 -35.70
CA MET A 84 -10.10 5.49 -35.60
C MET A 84 -9.34 6.18 -34.44
N ALA A 85 -9.31 5.59 -33.26
CA ALA A 85 -8.60 6.16 -32.13
C ALA A 85 -7.07 6.17 -32.34
N GLN A 86 -6.52 5.14 -33.00
CA GLN A 86 -5.10 5.15 -33.38
C GLN A 86 -4.77 6.31 -34.32
N ALA A 87 -5.63 6.55 -35.31
CA ALA A 87 -5.44 7.66 -36.25
C ALA A 87 -5.49 9.02 -35.54
N GLU A 88 -6.46 9.23 -34.66
CA GLU A 88 -6.61 10.45 -33.85
C GLU A 88 -5.38 10.69 -32.94
N VAL A 89 -4.92 9.67 -32.22
CA VAL A 89 -3.71 9.77 -31.35
C VAL A 89 -2.48 10.10 -32.21
N ARG A 90 -2.32 9.47 -33.38
CA ARG A 90 -1.17 9.70 -34.25
C ARG A 90 -1.20 11.10 -34.87
N GLU A 91 -2.38 11.63 -35.23
CA GLU A 91 -2.56 13.01 -35.66
C GLU A 91 -2.13 13.99 -34.56
N TYR A 92 -2.60 13.77 -33.31
CA TYR A 92 -2.18 14.57 -32.16
C TYR A 92 -0.65 14.52 -31.93
N VAL A 93 -0.03 13.34 -32.00
CA VAL A 93 1.42 13.20 -31.84
C VAL A 93 2.17 13.94 -32.93
N SER A 94 1.73 13.81 -34.20
CA SER A 94 2.33 14.52 -35.33
C SER A 94 2.26 16.02 -35.17
N ALA A 95 1.10 16.55 -34.77
CA ALA A 95 0.89 17.98 -34.57
C ALA A 95 1.68 18.56 -33.39
N LYS A 96 1.79 17.81 -32.26
CA LYS A 96 2.38 18.32 -31.04
C LYS A 96 3.89 18.05 -30.90
N TYR A 97 4.36 16.89 -31.36
CA TYR A 97 5.75 16.43 -31.18
C TYR A 97 6.52 16.34 -32.51
N GLY A 98 5.82 16.31 -33.64
CA GLY A 98 6.40 16.13 -34.97
C GLY A 98 6.26 14.70 -35.48
N GLY A 99 6.30 14.59 -36.84
CA GLY A 99 6.14 13.30 -37.53
C GLY A 99 7.26 12.28 -37.19
N ASP A 100 8.44 12.75 -36.81
CA ASP A 100 9.59 11.91 -36.46
C ASP A 100 9.36 11.10 -35.18
N PHE A 101 8.40 11.50 -34.36
CA PHE A 101 8.00 10.74 -33.15
C PHE A 101 7.05 9.59 -33.44
N LEU A 102 6.63 9.42 -34.70
CA LEU A 102 5.71 8.35 -35.11
C LEU A 102 6.45 7.25 -35.87
N PRO A 103 6.24 5.95 -35.51
CA PRO A 103 6.66 4.87 -36.38
C PRO A 103 5.85 4.88 -37.68
N SER A 104 6.42 4.31 -38.75
CA SER A 104 5.76 4.25 -40.10
C SER A 104 4.39 3.56 -40.03
N GLU A 105 4.27 2.51 -39.23
CA GLU A 105 3.02 1.80 -38.99
C GLU A 105 2.60 1.91 -37.52
N PRO A 106 1.30 1.87 -37.20
CA PRO A 106 0.81 1.84 -35.83
C PRO A 106 1.37 0.62 -35.07
N PRO A 107 1.89 0.80 -33.84
CA PRO A 107 2.37 -0.33 -33.05
C PRO A 107 1.26 -1.33 -32.75
N ALA A 108 1.53 -2.62 -33.03
CA ALA A 108 0.62 -3.70 -32.68
C ALA A 108 1.06 -4.35 -31.36
N TYR A 109 0.15 -4.42 -30.41
CA TYR A 109 0.37 -5.04 -29.11
C TYR A 109 -0.37 -6.38 -29.02
N LYS A 110 0.35 -7.42 -28.68
CA LYS A 110 -0.27 -8.72 -28.42
C LYS A 110 -0.89 -8.73 -27.03
N THR A 111 -2.15 -9.03 -26.94
CA THR A 111 -2.82 -9.30 -25.67
C THR A 111 -2.26 -10.58 -25.06
N LYS A 112 -1.84 -10.53 -23.80
CA LYS A 112 -1.24 -11.68 -23.11
C LYS A 112 -2.30 -12.68 -22.63
N SER A 113 -3.52 -12.22 -22.39
CA SER A 113 -4.63 -13.07 -21.97
C SER A 113 -5.12 -13.90 -23.18
N ALA A 114 -5.06 -15.21 -23.04
CA ALA A 114 -5.58 -16.14 -24.07
C ALA A 114 -7.11 -15.99 -24.25
N ASN A 115 -7.78 -15.43 -23.26
CA ASN A 115 -9.23 -15.28 -23.16
C ASN A 115 -9.70 -13.82 -23.24
N ALA A 116 -8.85 -12.92 -23.75
CA ALA A 116 -9.27 -11.53 -23.96
C ALA A 116 -10.48 -11.49 -24.89
N GLN A 117 -11.56 -10.88 -24.43
CA GLN A 117 -12.73 -10.67 -25.26
C GLN A 117 -12.34 -9.70 -26.38
N GLU A 118 -12.23 -10.21 -27.60
CA GLU A 118 -11.77 -9.44 -28.78
C GLU A 118 -12.59 -8.16 -29.04
N ALA A 119 -13.83 -8.13 -28.52
CA ALA A 119 -14.71 -6.97 -28.64
C ALA A 119 -14.36 -5.78 -27.73
N HIS A 120 -13.45 -5.95 -26.76
CA HIS A 120 -13.10 -4.89 -25.81
C HIS A 120 -11.88 -4.11 -26.29
N GLU A 121 -11.93 -2.78 -26.10
CA GLU A 121 -10.77 -1.89 -26.25
C GLU A 121 -9.97 -1.81 -24.95
N ALA A 122 -8.72 -1.35 -25.07
CA ALA A 122 -7.90 -0.92 -23.95
C ALA A 122 -8.48 0.30 -23.24
N ILE A 123 -8.02 0.57 -22.03
CA ILE A 123 -8.38 1.81 -21.30
C ILE A 123 -7.62 2.98 -21.93
N ARG A 124 -8.35 3.89 -22.55
CA ARG A 124 -7.82 5.07 -23.22
C ARG A 124 -8.76 6.28 -23.05
N PRO A 125 -8.29 7.52 -23.27
CA PRO A 125 -9.18 8.66 -23.36
C PRO A 125 -10.15 8.49 -24.54
N THR A 126 -11.35 9.05 -24.42
CA THR A 126 -12.35 9.06 -25.49
C THR A 126 -11.99 10.03 -26.61
N ALA A 127 -11.16 11.04 -26.34
CA ALA A 127 -10.62 11.98 -27.32
C ALA A 127 -9.15 12.30 -26.98
N ALA A 128 -8.24 12.17 -27.94
CA ALA A 128 -6.81 12.45 -27.75
C ALA A 128 -6.54 13.94 -27.54
N GLU A 129 -7.31 14.81 -28.17
CA GLU A 129 -7.21 16.27 -28.08
C GLU A 129 -7.65 16.82 -26.72
N ARG A 130 -8.41 16.04 -25.94
CA ARG A 130 -8.82 16.42 -24.58
C ARG A 130 -7.63 16.22 -23.62
N VAL A 131 -6.64 17.12 -23.74
CA VAL A 131 -5.44 17.08 -22.90
C VAL A 131 -5.80 17.26 -21.42
N PRO A 132 -5.10 16.61 -20.49
CA PRO A 132 -5.43 16.67 -19.06
C PRO A 132 -5.54 18.09 -18.53
N GLU A 133 -4.65 18.99 -18.96
CA GLU A 133 -4.63 20.39 -18.52
C GLU A 133 -5.91 21.15 -18.87
N SER A 134 -6.53 20.84 -20.01
CA SER A 134 -7.74 21.55 -20.48
C SER A 134 -8.98 21.24 -19.65
N ILE A 135 -9.03 20.09 -18.98
CA ILE A 135 -10.18 19.65 -18.17
C ILE A 135 -9.88 19.59 -16.66
N LYS A 136 -8.73 20.12 -16.25
CA LYS A 136 -8.25 20.03 -14.86
C LYS A 136 -9.24 20.60 -13.86
N ASP A 137 -9.86 21.72 -14.17
CA ASP A 137 -10.79 22.40 -13.27
C ASP A 137 -12.13 21.69 -13.12
N SER A 138 -12.46 20.81 -14.07
CA SER A 138 -13.66 19.98 -14.07
C SER A 138 -13.50 18.66 -13.29
N LEU A 139 -12.27 18.33 -12.92
CA LEU A 139 -11.93 17.06 -12.26
C LEU A 139 -11.50 17.27 -10.81
N SER A 140 -11.79 16.28 -9.96
CA SER A 140 -11.10 16.21 -8.67
C SER A 140 -9.61 15.97 -8.88
N ALA A 141 -8.77 16.36 -7.91
CA ALA A 141 -7.32 16.19 -8.01
C ALA A 141 -6.88 14.73 -8.25
N GLU A 142 -7.64 13.75 -7.74
CA GLU A 142 -7.34 12.34 -7.95
C GLU A 142 -7.82 11.84 -9.32
N GLN A 143 -8.99 12.29 -9.77
CA GLN A 143 -9.47 12.00 -11.14
C GLN A 143 -8.52 12.58 -12.18
N TYR A 144 -8.08 13.83 -12.00
CA TYR A 144 -7.08 14.45 -12.88
C TYR A 144 -5.79 13.62 -12.96
N LYS A 145 -5.23 13.20 -11.84
CA LYS A 145 -4.01 12.36 -11.84
C LYS A 145 -4.20 11.04 -12.56
N LEU A 146 -5.37 10.39 -12.37
CA LEU A 146 -5.65 9.12 -13.02
C LEU A 146 -5.88 9.31 -14.53
N TYR A 147 -6.61 10.36 -14.93
CA TYR A 147 -6.82 10.69 -16.34
C TYR A 147 -5.51 11.04 -17.05
N ASP A 148 -4.66 11.87 -16.42
CA ASP A 148 -3.32 12.20 -16.91
C ASP A 148 -2.45 10.96 -17.15
N LEU A 149 -2.49 10.00 -16.20
CA LEU A 149 -1.80 8.74 -16.32
C LEU A 149 -2.29 7.92 -17.54
N ILE A 150 -3.60 7.80 -17.70
CA ILE A 150 -4.23 7.07 -18.82
C ILE A 150 -3.91 7.75 -20.14
N TRP A 151 -4.06 9.06 -20.21
CA TRP A 151 -3.82 9.86 -21.40
C TRP A 151 -2.36 9.75 -21.87
N LYS A 152 -1.40 9.99 -20.97
CA LYS A 152 0.02 9.90 -21.28
C LYS A 152 0.43 8.51 -21.76
N ARG A 153 -0.11 7.45 -21.17
CA ARG A 153 0.16 6.08 -21.60
C ARG A 153 -0.36 5.81 -22.99
N THR A 154 -1.55 6.31 -23.30
CA THR A 154 -2.18 6.15 -24.62
C THR A 154 -1.40 6.91 -25.70
N ILE A 155 -0.97 8.15 -25.44
CA ILE A 155 -0.14 8.90 -26.38
C ILE A 155 1.19 8.17 -26.61
N ALA A 156 1.88 7.83 -25.54
CA ALA A 156 3.18 7.16 -25.56
C ALA A 156 3.16 5.82 -26.32
N CYS A 157 2.07 5.05 -26.22
CA CYS A 157 1.98 3.75 -26.88
C CYS A 157 1.96 3.83 -28.42
N GLN A 158 1.69 5.00 -29.02
CA GLN A 158 1.73 5.19 -30.46
C GLN A 158 3.02 5.83 -30.98
N MET A 159 3.99 6.11 -30.08
CA MET A 159 5.24 6.78 -30.41
C MET A 159 6.38 5.79 -30.68
N ILE A 160 7.48 6.30 -31.28
CA ILE A 160 8.69 5.52 -31.50
C ILE A 160 9.37 5.07 -30.20
N PRO A 161 10.14 3.98 -30.22
CA PRO A 161 11.00 3.58 -29.11
C PRO A 161 12.01 4.66 -28.73
N ALA A 162 12.30 4.76 -27.45
CA ALA A 162 13.45 5.54 -27.00
C ALA A 162 14.76 4.81 -27.33
N THR A 163 15.78 5.58 -27.69
CA THR A 163 17.13 5.06 -27.97
C THR A 163 18.10 5.48 -26.88
N LEU A 164 18.75 4.51 -26.27
CA LEU A 164 19.71 4.70 -25.20
C LEU A 164 21.07 4.18 -25.62
N ASP A 165 22.11 4.99 -25.45
CA ASP A 165 23.50 4.52 -25.52
C ASP A 165 23.93 4.04 -24.13
N THR A 166 24.22 2.76 -24.01
CA THR A 166 24.75 2.14 -22.80
C THR A 166 26.26 2.01 -22.91
N VAL A 167 26.95 2.41 -21.87
CA VAL A 167 28.42 2.36 -21.78
C VAL A 167 28.81 1.51 -20.57
N ALA A 168 29.62 0.48 -20.78
CA ALA A 168 30.26 -0.27 -19.71
C ALA A 168 31.77 -0.04 -19.79
N VAL A 169 32.37 0.38 -18.69
CA VAL A 169 33.78 0.69 -18.57
C VAL A 169 34.39 -0.29 -17.58
N ASP A 170 35.35 -1.11 -18.05
CA ASP A 170 36.17 -1.97 -17.21
C ASP A 170 37.48 -1.25 -16.89
N MET A 171 37.81 -1.16 -15.62
CA MET A 171 39.01 -0.53 -15.11
C MET A 171 39.81 -1.54 -14.29
N THR A 172 41.12 -1.59 -14.46
CA THR A 172 42.01 -2.51 -13.75
C THR A 172 42.72 -1.81 -12.59
N ALA A 173 42.85 -2.52 -11.48
CA ALA A 173 43.64 -2.16 -10.30
C ALA A 173 44.75 -3.18 -10.11
N GLY A 174 45.91 -2.97 -10.75
CA GLY A 174 46.96 -3.99 -10.83
C GLY A 174 46.56 -5.20 -11.69
N GLU A 175 47.20 -6.33 -11.49
CA GLU A 175 46.88 -7.55 -12.25
C GLU A 175 45.64 -8.26 -11.66
N GLY A 176 44.68 -8.63 -12.52
CA GLY A 176 43.55 -9.50 -12.19
C GLY A 176 42.37 -8.86 -11.46
N ASN A 177 42.47 -7.61 -11.04
CA ASN A 177 41.36 -6.94 -10.34
C ASN A 177 40.62 -5.99 -11.30
N ILE A 178 39.34 -6.24 -11.54
CA ILE A 178 38.52 -5.45 -12.46
C ILE A 178 37.39 -4.76 -11.69
N PHE A 179 37.27 -3.45 -11.88
CA PHE A 179 36.14 -2.65 -11.47
C PHE A 179 35.31 -2.33 -12.71
N ARG A 180 33.99 -2.49 -12.64
CA ARG A 180 33.07 -2.16 -13.73
C ARG A 180 32.17 -1.02 -13.35
N ALA A 181 32.10 0.02 -14.17
CA ALA A 181 31.12 1.08 -14.11
C ALA A 181 30.18 0.97 -15.31
N ASN A 182 28.88 1.05 -15.07
CA ASN A 182 27.85 1.10 -16.11
C ASN A 182 27.17 2.46 -16.09
N GLY A 183 26.86 2.97 -17.27
CA GLY A 183 26.09 4.19 -17.43
C GLY A 183 25.29 4.14 -18.72
N SER A 184 24.28 5.01 -18.82
CA SER A 184 23.54 5.18 -20.05
C SER A 184 23.15 6.65 -20.29
N VAL A 185 22.90 6.97 -21.54
CA VAL A 185 22.46 8.30 -21.98
C VAL A 185 21.29 8.12 -22.94
N ILE A 186 20.19 8.82 -22.70
CA ILE A 186 19.09 8.89 -23.64
C ILE A 186 19.55 9.73 -24.84
N VAL A 187 19.68 9.10 -26.00
CA VAL A 187 20.07 9.75 -27.26
C VAL A 187 18.83 10.32 -27.96
N ASP A 188 17.77 9.52 -28.01
CA ASP A 188 16.47 9.90 -28.52
C ASP A 188 15.42 9.50 -27.50
N PRO A 189 14.68 10.46 -26.92
CA PRO A 189 13.69 10.16 -25.91
C PRO A 189 12.50 9.37 -26.43
N GLY A 190 12.15 9.46 -27.73
CA GLY A 190 10.97 8.80 -28.27
C GLY A 190 9.75 8.95 -27.37
N PHE A 191 9.05 7.86 -27.04
CA PHE A 191 7.88 7.89 -26.16
C PHE A 191 8.18 8.39 -24.73
N MET A 192 9.44 8.33 -24.29
CA MET A 192 9.83 8.80 -22.94
C MET A 192 9.72 10.32 -22.79
N ALA A 193 9.55 11.07 -23.88
CA ALA A 193 9.22 12.50 -23.85
C ALA A 193 7.84 12.76 -23.21
N VAL A 194 6.95 11.77 -23.24
CA VAL A 194 5.57 11.87 -22.70
C VAL A 194 5.41 11.03 -21.43
N TYR A 195 5.96 9.83 -21.40
CA TYR A 195 5.67 8.84 -20.37
C TYR A 195 6.84 7.91 -20.04
N GLN A 196 7.09 7.73 -18.76
CA GLN A 196 8.02 6.72 -18.26
C GLN A 196 7.28 5.80 -17.29
N GLU A 197 7.46 4.49 -17.42
CA GLU A 197 6.93 3.50 -16.48
C GLU A 197 7.65 3.50 -15.15
N SER A 198 6.89 3.18 -14.09
CA SER A 198 7.47 2.87 -12.79
C SER A 198 7.86 1.40 -12.73
N VAL A 199 8.93 1.10 -12.01
CA VAL A 199 9.37 -0.26 -11.67
C VAL A 199 8.86 -0.64 -10.28
N ASP A 200 8.63 -1.93 -10.06
CA ASP A 200 8.37 -2.43 -8.71
C ASP A 200 9.59 -2.16 -7.82
N ASP A 201 9.36 -1.95 -6.50
CA ASP A 201 10.42 -1.88 -5.49
C ASP A 201 11.17 -3.23 -5.43
N THR A 202 11.90 -3.53 -6.45
CA THR A 202 12.89 -4.60 -6.48
C THR A 202 14.20 -4.08 -5.87
N LYS A 203 15.11 -4.98 -5.51
CA LYS A 203 16.45 -4.60 -5.01
C LYS A 203 17.18 -3.60 -5.91
N ASP A 204 16.83 -3.58 -7.19
CA ASP A 204 17.40 -2.67 -8.19
C ASP A 204 16.82 -1.25 -8.09
N ALA A 205 15.57 -1.09 -7.65
CA ALA A 205 14.98 0.22 -7.37
C ALA A 205 15.52 0.84 -6.07
N ALA A 206 15.88 0.01 -5.07
CA ALA A 206 16.50 0.47 -3.81
C ALA A 206 17.95 0.98 -4.01
N LYS A 207 18.61 0.61 -5.12
CA LYS A 207 19.94 1.12 -5.51
C LYS A 207 19.90 2.48 -6.22
N GLY A 208 18.79 3.20 -6.11
CA GLY A 208 18.63 4.57 -6.56
C GLY A 208 19.10 4.82 -7.99
N SER A 209 18.20 5.15 -8.87
CA SER A 209 18.36 5.33 -10.30
C SER A 209 18.64 4.02 -11.07
N SER A 210 17.77 3.73 -12.00
CA SER A 210 18.05 2.76 -13.06
C SER A 210 19.43 3.08 -13.65
N ASP A 211 20.20 2.08 -14.06
CA ASP A 211 21.44 2.29 -14.84
C ASP A 211 21.20 3.23 -16.05
N ASP A 212 19.95 3.46 -16.40
CA ASP A 212 19.49 4.35 -17.45
C ASP A 212 19.70 5.86 -17.17
N GLU A 213 20.06 6.28 -15.95
CA GLU A 213 20.26 7.70 -15.60
C GLU A 213 21.69 8.04 -15.17
N ARG A 214 22.59 7.06 -15.07
CA ARG A 214 23.96 7.30 -14.68
C ARG A 214 24.80 7.72 -15.88
N ARG A 215 25.16 9.01 -15.95
CA ARG A 215 26.10 9.53 -16.93
C ARG A 215 27.53 9.20 -16.50
N LEU A 216 28.25 8.43 -17.30
CA LEU A 216 29.69 8.32 -17.16
C LEU A 216 30.38 9.44 -17.96
N PRO A 217 31.50 10.00 -17.46
CA PRO A 217 32.33 10.92 -18.25
C PRO A 217 32.88 10.22 -19.50
N ALA A 218 33.28 11.03 -20.46
CA ALA A 218 33.98 10.51 -21.64
C ALA A 218 35.37 9.98 -21.21
N LEU A 219 35.58 8.68 -21.33
CA LEU A 219 36.83 7.99 -20.99
C LEU A 219 37.43 7.34 -22.24
N LEU A 220 38.75 7.17 -22.23
CA LEU A 220 39.50 6.50 -23.29
C LEU A 220 40.16 5.23 -22.74
N VAL A 221 40.29 4.20 -23.59
CA VAL A 221 41.02 2.98 -23.24
C VAL A 221 42.49 3.35 -22.97
N GLY A 222 43.00 2.89 -21.83
CA GLY A 222 44.37 3.21 -21.39
C GLY A 222 44.45 4.43 -20.45
N GLU A 223 43.37 5.21 -20.35
CA GLU A 223 43.30 6.38 -19.47
C GLU A 223 43.42 5.97 -18.00
N LYS A 224 44.04 6.83 -17.21
CA LYS A 224 44.18 6.67 -15.77
C LYS A 224 43.12 7.49 -15.07
N VAL A 225 42.43 6.85 -14.13
CA VAL A 225 41.39 7.46 -13.31
C VAL A 225 41.84 7.45 -11.85
N ASP A 226 41.86 8.60 -11.22
CA ASP A 226 42.26 8.72 -9.82
C ASP A 226 41.21 8.10 -8.88
N VAL A 227 41.69 7.32 -7.92
CA VAL A 227 40.86 6.65 -6.91
C VAL A 227 40.82 7.53 -5.67
N LEU A 228 39.67 8.14 -5.39
CA LEU A 228 39.44 8.93 -4.17
C LEU A 228 39.23 8.02 -2.96
N GLY A 229 38.62 6.86 -3.15
CA GLY A 229 38.36 5.89 -2.09
C GLY A 229 37.79 4.59 -2.65
N ILE A 230 37.94 3.50 -1.91
CA ILE A 230 37.28 2.21 -2.15
C ILE A 230 36.54 1.86 -0.86
N GLU A 231 35.22 1.90 -0.90
CA GLU A 231 34.35 1.54 0.21
C GLU A 231 33.86 0.10 0.04
N PRO A 232 34.31 -0.83 0.90
CA PRO A 232 33.83 -2.21 0.84
C PRO A 232 32.48 -2.29 1.56
N GLU A 233 31.48 -2.78 0.86
CA GLU A 233 30.16 -3.08 1.44
C GLU A 233 29.92 -4.59 1.45
N GLN A 234 29.44 -5.09 2.56
CA GLN A 234 29.02 -6.48 2.67
C GLN A 234 27.53 -6.58 2.39
N HIS A 235 27.17 -7.36 1.37
CA HIS A 235 25.78 -7.63 1.01
C HIS A 235 25.48 -9.11 1.25
N PHE A 236 24.30 -9.36 1.81
CA PHE A 236 23.74 -10.70 1.95
C PHE A 236 22.59 -10.90 0.99
N THR A 237 22.34 -12.13 0.59
CA THR A 237 21.13 -12.47 -0.13
C THR A 237 19.93 -12.25 0.80
N GLU A 238 18.93 -11.57 0.30
CA GLU A 238 17.68 -11.35 1.02
C GLU A 238 16.56 -12.14 0.35
N PRO A 239 15.52 -12.54 1.11
CA PRO A 239 14.34 -13.16 0.52
C PRO A 239 13.65 -12.18 -0.45
N PRO A 240 12.80 -12.68 -1.37
CA PRO A 240 11.96 -11.81 -2.17
C PRO A 240 11.14 -10.86 -1.28
N PRO A 241 10.94 -9.60 -1.71
CA PRO A 241 10.14 -8.65 -0.95
C PRO A 241 8.68 -9.14 -0.84
N ARG A 242 8.01 -8.77 0.24
CA ARG A 242 6.58 -9.04 0.38
C ARG A 242 5.79 -8.34 -0.71
N TYR A 243 4.67 -8.93 -1.10
CA TYR A 243 3.77 -8.32 -2.07
C TYR A 243 3.23 -6.97 -1.57
N GLY A 244 3.21 -5.98 -2.45
CA GLY A 244 2.33 -4.83 -2.37
C GLY A 244 1.12 -5.04 -3.28
N GLU A 245 0.20 -4.05 -3.37
CA GLU A 245 -0.97 -4.18 -4.24
C GLU A 245 -0.57 -4.41 -5.71
N ALA A 246 0.35 -3.61 -6.24
CA ALA A 246 0.79 -3.73 -7.63
C ALA A 246 1.41 -5.11 -7.94
N SER A 247 2.33 -5.56 -7.11
CA SER A 247 3.01 -6.84 -7.34
C SER A 247 2.10 -8.05 -7.09
N LEU A 248 1.10 -7.93 -6.21
CA LEU A 248 0.10 -8.98 -6.02
C LEU A 248 -0.85 -9.08 -7.22
N ILE A 249 -1.34 -7.95 -7.75
CA ILE A 249 -2.17 -7.94 -8.96
C ILE A 249 -1.41 -8.54 -10.14
N LYS A 250 -0.13 -8.18 -10.31
CA LYS A 250 0.73 -8.75 -11.34
C LYS A 250 0.85 -10.27 -11.18
N ALA A 251 1.09 -10.76 -9.97
CA ALA A 251 1.21 -12.19 -9.70
C ALA A 251 -0.10 -12.96 -9.95
N LEU A 252 -1.26 -12.36 -9.64
CA LEU A 252 -2.58 -12.94 -9.94
C LEU A 252 -2.79 -13.04 -11.45
N GLU A 253 -2.53 -11.95 -12.19
CA GLU A 253 -2.63 -11.91 -13.65
C GLU A 253 -1.72 -12.94 -14.33
N GLU A 254 -0.44 -13.00 -13.93
CA GLU A 254 0.53 -13.96 -14.49
C GLU A 254 0.16 -15.43 -14.26
N ARG A 255 -0.64 -15.71 -13.24
CA ARG A 255 -1.14 -17.04 -12.90
C ARG A 255 -2.53 -17.32 -13.42
N GLY A 256 -3.17 -16.40 -14.14
CA GLY A 256 -4.54 -16.54 -14.63
C GLY A 256 -5.61 -16.49 -13.53
N ILE A 257 -5.27 -16.05 -12.33
CA ILE A 257 -6.18 -15.96 -11.17
C ILE A 257 -6.85 -14.61 -11.12
N GLY A 258 -8.17 -14.59 -11.08
CA GLY A 258 -8.97 -13.37 -11.10
C GLY A 258 -9.16 -12.81 -12.51
N ARG A 259 -10.04 -11.84 -12.62
CA ARG A 259 -10.41 -11.13 -13.86
C ARG A 259 -10.46 -9.61 -13.58
N PRO A 260 -10.55 -8.75 -14.60
CA PRO A 260 -10.64 -7.30 -14.42
C PRO A 260 -11.66 -6.83 -13.38
N SER A 261 -12.74 -7.57 -13.19
CA SER A 261 -13.79 -7.28 -12.21
C SER A 261 -13.45 -7.71 -10.77
N THR A 262 -12.49 -8.62 -10.56
CA THR A 262 -12.26 -9.28 -9.26
C THR A 262 -10.95 -8.89 -8.55
N TYR A 263 -9.93 -8.36 -9.24
CA TYR A 263 -8.64 -8.02 -8.59
C TYR A 263 -8.80 -7.13 -7.36
N ALA A 264 -9.55 -6.04 -7.48
CA ALA A 264 -9.77 -5.11 -6.37
C ALA A 264 -10.56 -5.74 -5.21
N SER A 265 -11.52 -6.64 -5.51
CA SER A 265 -12.30 -7.33 -4.48
C SER A 265 -11.49 -8.40 -3.75
N ILE A 266 -10.61 -9.12 -4.44
CA ILE A 266 -9.68 -10.09 -3.83
C ILE A 266 -8.83 -9.38 -2.77
N ILE A 267 -8.15 -8.28 -3.14
CA ILE A 267 -7.31 -7.52 -2.21
C ILE A 267 -8.12 -6.96 -1.04
N SER A 268 -9.31 -6.42 -1.31
CA SER A 268 -10.18 -5.89 -0.27
C SER A 268 -10.63 -6.99 0.71
N THR A 269 -10.92 -8.18 0.21
CA THR A 269 -11.34 -9.33 1.03
C THR A 269 -10.22 -9.78 1.98
N LEU A 270 -8.98 -9.85 1.50
CA LEU A 270 -7.82 -10.23 2.33
C LEU A 270 -7.66 -9.29 3.54
N GLN A 271 -7.87 -7.98 3.33
CA GLN A 271 -7.75 -6.98 4.39
C GLN A 271 -9.00 -6.97 5.29
N GLN A 272 -10.21 -7.04 4.74
CA GLN A 272 -11.46 -7.02 5.51
C GLN A 272 -11.62 -8.23 6.43
N ARG A 273 -11.12 -9.39 6.00
CA ARG A 273 -11.08 -10.60 6.80
C ARG A 273 -9.89 -10.66 7.76
N GLU A 274 -9.09 -9.60 7.81
CA GLU A 274 -7.90 -9.51 8.64
C GLU A 274 -6.91 -10.66 8.39
N TYR A 275 -6.86 -11.22 7.16
CA TYR A 275 -5.88 -12.25 6.80
C TYR A 275 -4.50 -11.65 6.58
N VAL A 276 -4.47 -10.39 6.15
CA VAL A 276 -3.26 -9.58 5.98
C VAL A 276 -3.46 -8.20 6.57
N GLU A 277 -2.39 -7.62 7.06
CA GLU A 277 -2.27 -6.21 7.40
C GLU A 277 -1.32 -5.51 6.45
N LEU A 278 -1.48 -4.19 6.30
CA LEU A 278 -0.63 -3.38 5.42
C LEU A 278 0.41 -2.65 6.28
N ASP A 279 1.69 -3.01 6.10
CA ASP A 279 2.82 -2.32 6.70
C ASP A 279 3.71 -1.73 5.60
N LYS A 280 3.92 -0.42 5.61
CA LYS A 280 4.71 0.31 4.59
C LYS A 280 4.36 -0.09 3.15
N ARG A 281 3.04 -0.18 2.85
CA ARG A 281 2.47 -0.61 1.57
C ARG A 281 2.77 -2.08 1.19
N ARG A 282 3.19 -2.92 2.13
CA ARG A 282 3.44 -4.35 1.93
C ARG A 282 2.48 -5.18 2.77
N PHE A 283 1.95 -6.24 2.18
CA PHE A 283 1.07 -7.17 2.88
C PHE A 283 1.86 -8.06 3.82
N LYS A 284 1.49 -8.07 5.08
CA LYS A 284 1.99 -9.01 6.08
C LYS A 284 0.87 -9.95 6.50
N PRO A 285 1.06 -11.27 6.43
CA PRO A 285 0.09 -12.21 6.98
C PRO A 285 -0.07 -11.98 8.48
N THR A 286 -1.31 -11.91 8.94
CA THR A 286 -1.65 -11.94 10.36
C THR A 286 -1.60 -13.36 10.91
N ASP A 287 -1.70 -13.52 12.22
CA ASP A 287 -1.82 -14.86 12.81
C ASP A 287 -3.09 -15.59 12.37
N VAL A 288 -4.20 -14.86 12.20
CA VAL A 288 -5.44 -15.41 11.64
C VAL A 288 -5.22 -15.87 10.20
N GLY A 289 -4.59 -15.04 9.37
CA GLY A 289 -4.27 -15.38 7.99
C GLY A 289 -3.39 -16.63 7.88
N ARG A 290 -2.39 -16.78 8.76
CA ARG A 290 -1.52 -17.97 8.80
C ARG A 290 -2.29 -19.24 9.15
N ILE A 291 -3.17 -19.17 10.16
CA ILE A 291 -3.99 -20.32 10.57
C ILE A 291 -4.96 -20.71 9.45
N VAL A 292 -5.65 -19.72 8.85
CA VAL A 292 -6.57 -20.00 7.74
C VAL A 292 -5.83 -20.58 6.54
N ASN A 293 -4.65 -20.04 6.20
CA ASN A 293 -3.84 -20.59 5.12
C ASN A 293 -3.41 -22.03 5.42
N LYS A 294 -2.92 -22.32 6.64
CA LYS A 294 -2.55 -23.68 7.05
C LYS A 294 -3.73 -24.62 6.91
N PHE A 295 -4.90 -24.25 7.46
CA PHE A 295 -6.12 -25.04 7.37
C PHE A 295 -6.50 -25.35 5.92
N LEU A 296 -6.53 -24.34 5.06
CA LEU A 296 -6.91 -24.52 3.65
C LEU A 296 -5.89 -25.37 2.88
N THR A 297 -4.60 -25.18 3.11
CA THR A 297 -3.56 -25.96 2.43
C THR A 297 -3.50 -27.42 2.90
N GLU A 298 -3.92 -27.71 4.14
CA GLU A 298 -3.93 -29.05 4.71
C GLU A 298 -5.19 -29.83 4.33
N TYR A 299 -6.37 -29.21 4.44
CA TYR A 299 -7.66 -29.90 4.26
C TYR A 299 -8.32 -29.63 2.92
N PHE A 300 -7.97 -28.57 2.21
CA PHE A 300 -8.56 -28.14 0.95
C PHE A 300 -7.50 -27.94 -0.15
N THR A 301 -6.44 -28.73 -0.14
CA THR A 301 -5.24 -28.59 -0.99
C THR A 301 -5.58 -28.35 -2.45
N GLN A 302 -6.48 -29.16 -3.03
CA GLN A 302 -6.89 -29.04 -4.42
C GLN A 302 -7.52 -27.68 -4.74
N TYR A 303 -8.34 -27.14 -3.82
CA TYR A 303 -9.10 -25.90 -4.05
C TYR A 303 -8.30 -24.61 -3.81
N VAL A 304 -7.15 -24.70 -3.15
CA VAL A 304 -6.22 -23.57 -2.95
C VAL A 304 -5.01 -23.62 -3.89
N ASP A 305 -4.97 -24.64 -4.74
CA ASP A 305 -3.96 -24.75 -5.80
C ASP A 305 -4.16 -23.64 -6.83
N TYR A 306 -3.05 -23.05 -7.31
CA TYR A 306 -3.10 -21.95 -8.27
C TYR A 306 -3.68 -22.40 -9.61
N ASP A 307 -3.29 -23.59 -10.07
CA ASP A 307 -3.73 -24.13 -11.37
C ASP A 307 -5.22 -24.47 -11.33
N PHE A 308 -5.73 -24.99 -10.22
CA PHE A 308 -7.15 -25.23 -10.04
C PHE A 308 -7.99 -23.96 -10.21
N THR A 309 -7.56 -22.86 -9.55
CA THR A 309 -8.28 -21.59 -9.64
C THR A 309 -8.23 -21.03 -11.06
N ALA A 310 -7.07 -21.08 -11.71
CA ALA A 310 -6.91 -20.63 -13.09
C ALA A 310 -7.78 -21.45 -14.06
N GLN A 311 -7.81 -22.79 -13.93
CA GLN A 311 -8.64 -23.68 -14.74
C GLN A 311 -10.14 -23.40 -14.55
N LEU A 312 -10.59 -23.17 -13.32
CA LEU A 312 -11.99 -22.85 -13.06
C LEU A 312 -12.40 -21.52 -13.70
N GLU A 313 -11.52 -20.50 -13.65
CA GLU A 313 -11.75 -19.23 -14.34
C GLU A 313 -11.83 -19.41 -15.88
N ASP A 314 -10.96 -20.23 -16.45
CA ASP A 314 -10.97 -20.53 -17.90
C ASP A 314 -12.23 -21.33 -18.31
N GLU A 315 -12.69 -22.26 -17.47
CA GLU A 315 -13.94 -22.99 -17.66
C GLU A 315 -15.16 -22.04 -17.65
N LEU A 316 -15.18 -21.08 -16.72
CA LEU A 316 -16.23 -20.06 -16.66
C LEU A 316 -16.20 -19.12 -17.87
N ASP A 317 -15.01 -18.81 -18.38
CA ASP A 317 -14.88 -18.06 -19.63
C ASP A 317 -15.40 -18.85 -20.83
N ALA A 318 -15.17 -20.17 -20.88
CA ALA A 318 -15.75 -21.06 -21.90
C ALA A 318 -17.27 -21.09 -21.84
N VAL A 319 -17.86 -21.08 -20.62
CA VAL A 319 -19.31 -20.92 -20.46
C VAL A 319 -19.79 -19.58 -21.01
N SER A 320 -19.07 -18.47 -20.72
CA SER A 320 -19.45 -17.15 -21.21
C SER A 320 -19.44 -17.04 -22.75
N ARG A 321 -18.60 -17.82 -23.43
CA ARG A 321 -18.53 -17.93 -24.89
C ARG A 321 -19.55 -18.91 -25.48
N GLY A 322 -20.34 -19.63 -24.64
CA GLY A 322 -21.29 -20.63 -25.07
C GLY A 322 -20.66 -21.95 -25.50
N GLU A 323 -19.40 -22.20 -25.17
CA GLU A 323 -18.67 -23.44 -25.49
C GLU A 323 -18.98 -24.57 -24.52
N LYS A 324 -19.44 -24.26 -23.30
CA LYS A 324 -19.77 -25.20 -22.23
C LYS A 324 -21.05 -24.81 -21.51
N ASP A 325 -21.74 -25.82 -20.98
CA ASP A 325 -22.89 -25.63 -20.11
C ASP A 325 -22.44 -25.42 -18.66
N TRP A 326 -23.00 -24.42 -17.99
CA TRP A 326 -22.64 -24.05 -16.61
C TRP A 326 -23.11 -25.06 -15.56
N VAL A 327 -24.22 -25.77 -15.81
CA VAL A 327 -24.82 -26.72 -14.83
C VAL A 327 -23.91 -27.93 -14.58
N PRO A 328 -23.40 -28.64 -15.62
CA PRO A 328 -22.42 -29.71 -15.42
C PRO A 328 -21.16 -29.20 -14.71
N LEU A 329 -20.60 -28.09 -15.14
CA LEU A 329 -19.40 -27.48 -14.54
C LEU A 329 -19.59 -27.25 -13.04
N LEU A 330 -20.68 -26.62 -12.64
CA LEU A 330 -20.95 -26.38 -11.21
C LEU A 330 -21.21 -27.66 -10.42
N ARG A 331 -21.81 -28.67 -11.03
CA ARG A 331 -22.03 -29.97 -10.40
C ARG A 331 -20.71 -30.70 -10.16
N ASP A 332 -19.83 -30.69 -11.14
CA ASP A 332 -18.50 -31.32 -11.06
C ASP A 332 -17.63 -30.66 -10.00
N PHE A 333 -17.74 -29.33 -9.84
CA PHE A 333 -17.13 -28.63 -8.76
C PHE A 333 -17.77 -28.93 -7.39
N TRP A 334 -19.11 -28.83 -7.31
CA TRP A 334 -19.84 -28.85 -6.03
C TRP A 334 -19.83 -30.21 -5.36
N THR A 335 -19.99 -31.27 -6.11
CA THR A 335 -20.15 -32.61 -5.55
C THR A 335 -18.94 -33.06 -4.71
N PRO A 336 -17.71 -33.03 -5.22
CA PRO A 336 -16.54 -33.37 -4.42
C PRO A 336 -16.23 -32.33 -3.35
N PHE A 337 -16.48 -31.05 -3.64
CA PHE A 337 -16.26 -29.97 -2.66
C PHE A 337 -17.17 -30.13 -1.44
N LYS A 338 -18.47 -30.37 -1.66
CA LYS A 338 -19.43 -30.58 -0.56
C LYS A 338 -19.06 -31.79 0.29
N ALA A 339 -18.72 -32.91 -0.35
CA ALA A 339 -18.28 -34.10 0.37
C ALA A 339 -17.03 -33.83 1.25
N LEU A 340 -16.07 -33.04 0.73
CA LEU A 340 -14.89 -32.67 1.49
C LEU A 340 -15.24 -31.74 2.67
N VAL A 341 -16.14 -30.77 2.47
CA VAL A 341 -16.61 -29.88 3.54
C VAL A 341 -17.27 -30.68 4.64
N ASP A 342 -18.18 -31.61 4.31
CA ASP A 342 -18.89 -32.44 5.30
C ASP A 342 -17.91 -33.31 6.10
N ASN A 343 -17.01 -34.00 5.40
CA ASN A 343 -15.97 -34.81 6.06
C ASN A 343 -15.06 -33.99 6.95
N THR A 344 -14.65 -32.79 6.52
CA THR A 344 -13.79 -31.92 7.32
C THR A 344 -14.54 -31.40 8.56
N GLN A 345 -15.81 -31.06 8.42
CA GLN A 345 -16.65 -30.59 9.52
C GLN A 345 -16.85 -31.66 10.61
N GLU A 346 -16.95 -32.94 10.21
CA GLU A 346 -17.12 -34.05 11.13
C GLU A 346 -15.81 -34.47 11.83
N ASN A 347 -14.67 -34.37 11.15
CA ASN A 347 -13.42 -34.97 11.62
C ASN A 347 -12.37 -33.99 12.11
N VAL A 348 -12.54 -32.68 11.90
CA VAL A 348 -11.55 -31.66 12.28
C VAL A 348 -12.10 -30.76 13.36
N GLU A 349 -11.48 -30.77 14.54
CA GLU A 349 -11.84 -29.85 15.60
C GLU A 349 -11.05 -28.53 15.49
N ARG A 350 -11.64 -27.47 15.97
CA ARG A 350 -10.98 -26.13 16.00
C ARG A 350 -9.61 -26.16 16.68
N LYS A 351 -9.44 -26.99 17.73
CA LYS A 351 -8.16 -27.11 18.43
C LYS A 351 -7.04 -27.63 17.52
N ASP A 352 -7.34 -28.54 16.60
CA ASP A 352 -6.35 -29.19 15.71
C ASP A 352 -5.71 -28.17 14.77
N VAL A 353 -6.50 -27.17 14.38
CA VAL A 353 -6.07 -26.11 13.46
C VAL A 353 -5.40 -24.93 14.19
N THR A 354 -5.89 -24.59 15.39
CA THR A 354 -5.48 -23.37 16.11
C THR A 354 -4.37 -23.60 17.14
N GLN A 355 -3.97 -24.86 17.36
CA GLN A 355 -2.92 -25.22 18.32
C GLN A 355 -1.73 -25.86 17.60
N GLU A 356 -0.54 -25.42 17.95
CA GLU A 356 0.72 -26.03 17.49
C GLU A 356 1.38 -26.66 18.71
N ALA A 357 1.64 -27.98 18.65
CA ALA A 357 2.33 -28.67 19.72
C ALA A 357 3.76 -28.14 19.90
N MET A 358 4.23 -28.10 21.12
CA MET A 358 5.60 -27.76 21.49
C MET A 358 6.24 -28.91 22.24
N ASP A 359 7.54 -29.10 22.04
CA ASP A 359 8.33 -30.09 22.79
C ASP A 359 8.71 -29.65 24.22
N GLU A 360 7.95 -28.68 24.76
CA GLU A 360 8.20 -28.10 26.09
C GLU A 360 7.12 -28.51 27.07
N ALA A 361 7.55 -28.90 28.28
CA ALA A 361 6.66 -29.29 29.37
C ALA A 361 6.16 -28.09 30.18
N CYS A 362 4.90 -28.12 30.59
CA CYS A 362 4.30 -27.09 31.42
C CYS A 362 4.95 -27.08 32.81
N PRO A 363 5.48 -25.97 33.32
CA PRO A 363 6.11 -25.88 34.62
C PRO A 363 5.13 -26.10 35.79
N LYS A 364 3.81 -25.97 35.58
CA LYS A 364 2.80 -26.21 36.60
C LYS A 364 2.38 -27.67 36.71
N CYS A 365 2.25 -28.39 35.60
CA CYS A 365 1.65 -29.73 35.61
C CYS A 365 2.43 -30.79 34.83
N GLY A 366 3.56 -30.44 34.21
CA GLY A 366 4.42 -31.35 33.45
C GLY A 366 3.86 -31.85 32.12
N LYS A 367 2.65 -31.42 31.72
CA LYS A 367 2.03 -31.79 30.44
C LYS A 367 2.59 -30.90 29.31
N PRO A 368 2.48 -31.32 28.03
CA PRO A 368 2.98 -30.54 26.92
C PRO A 368 2.36 -29.14 26.85
N LEU A 369 3.12 -28.17 26.35
CA LEU A 369 2.64 -26.85 26.00
C LEU A 369 2.23 -26.82 24.52
N SER A 370 1.35 -25.88 24.18
CA SER A 370 0.96 -25.60 22.79
C SER A 370 0.89 -24.10 22.54
N ILE A 371 1.26 -23.69 21.33
CA ILE A 371 0.99 -22.34 20.86
C ILE A 371 -0.48 -22.28 20.48
N ARG A 372 -1.19 -21.29 20.98
CA ARG A 372 -2.63 -21.08 20.78
C ARG A 372 -2.91 -19.67 20.26
N LEU A 373 -4.03 -19.51 19.53
CA LEU A 373 -4.52 -18.21 19.13
C LEU A 373 -5.57 -17.71 20.11
N GLY A 374 -5.26 -16.62 20.81
CA GLY A 374 -6.19 -15.90 21.66
C GLY A 374 -6.69 -14.60 21.02
N ARG A 375 -7.55 -13.87 21.74
CA ARG A 375 -8.06 -12.55 21.28
C ARG A 375 -6.95 -11.49 21.11
N ARG A 376 -5.77 -11.68 21.69
CA ARG A 376 -4.65 -10.74 21.68
C ARG A 376 -3.47 -11.21 20.83
N GLY A 377 -3.66 -12.23 19.99
CA GLY A 377 -2.61 -12.88 19.22
C GLY A 377 -2.23 -14.24 19.75
N ARG A 378 -1.11 -14.78 19.26
CA ARG A 378 -0.60 -16.10 19.65
C ARG A 378 0.04 -16.05 21.05
N PHE A 379 -0.23 -17.07 21.84
CA PHE A 379 0.35 -17.27 23.17
C PHE A 379 0.64 -18.75 23.41
N ILE A 380 1.50 -19.06 24.37
CA ILE A 380 1.80 -20.42 24.78
C ILE A 380 0.88 -20.76 25.96
N GLY A 381 0.22 -21.92 25.90
CA GLY A 381 -0.66 -22.38 26.95
C GLY A 381 -0.58 -23.88 27.15
N CYS A 382 -0.93 -24.34 28.37
CA CYS A 382 -0.94 -25.76 28.69
C CYS A 382 -2.04 -26.51 27.89
N THR A 383 -1.72 -27.70 27.38
CA THR A 383 -2.67 -28.54 26.63
C THR A 383 -3.85 -29.01 27.45
N THR A 384 -3.71 -29.08 28.79
CA THR A 384 -4.76 -29.54 29.73
C THR A 384 -5.67 -28.43 30.26
N TYR A 385 -5.69 -27.25 29.61
CA TYR A 385 -6.69 -26.23 29.95
C TYR A 385 -8.12 -26.79 29.77
N PRO A 386 -9.05 -26.56 30.71
CA PRO A 386 -9.02 -25.61 31.84
C PRO A 386 -8.41 -26.13 33.16
N GLU A 387 -8.03 -27.39 33.26
CA GLU A 387 -7.49 -27.98 34.48
C GLU A 387 -6.17 -27.32 34.89
N CYS A 388 -5.34 -26.95 33.93
CA CYS A 388 -4.13 -26.16 34.14
C CYS A 388 -4.23 -24.84 33.33
N ASP A 389 -4.17 -23.72 34.05
CA ASP A 389 -4.33 -22.37 33.53
C ASP A 389 -3.02 -21.69 33.09
N TYR A 390 -1.91 -22.46 33.06
CA TYR A 390 -0.62 -21.88 32.69
C TYR A 390 -0.60 -21.30 31.30
N THR A 391 -0.21 -20.03 31.20
CA THR A 391 -0.02 -19.31 29.92
C THR A 391 1.17 -18.37 29.98
N ARG A 392 1.86 -18.16 28.85
CA ARG A 392 2.92 -17.15 28.68
C ARG A 392 2.91 -16.59 27.26
N ASN A 393 3.57 -15.43 27.07
CA ASN A 393 3.74 -14.86 25.72
C ASN A 393 4.80 -15.63 24.92
N LEU A 394 4.71 -15.61 23.59
CA LEU A 394 5.69 -16.27 22.70
C LEU A 394 7.12 -15.74 22.87
N SER A 395 7.28 -14.46 23.26
CA SER A 395 8.57 -13.79 23.44
C SER A 395 9.24 -14.04 24.82
N GLU A 396 8.56 -14.74 25.72
CA GLU A 396 9.06 -15.01 27.07
C GLU A 396 9.73 -16.40 27.09
N GLU A 397 10.97 -16.46 27.55
CA GLU A 397 11.66 -17.74 27.78
C GLU A 397 11.04 -18.50 28.97
N ALA A 398 11.17 -19.83 28.97
CA ALA A 398 10.64 -20.68 30.04
C ALA A 398 11.25 -20.30 31.40
N GLY A 399 10.40 -19.89 32.36
CA GLY A 399 10.81 -19.59 33.73
C GLY A 399 11.10 -18.12 34.03
N GLN A 400 11.04 -17.21 33.09
CA GLN A 400 11.00 -15.77 33.40
C GLN A 400 9.56 -15.38 33.76
N GLU A 401 9.24 -15.29 35.04
CA GLU A 401 8.12 -14.49 35.51
C GLU A 401 8.44 -13.05 35.12
N THR A 402 7.73 -12.49 34.15
CA THR A 402 7.78 -11.05 33.91
C THR A 402 7.30 -10.37 35.18
N VAL A 403 8.23 -9.85 35.96
CA VAL A 403 7.87 -8.95 37.06
C VAL A 403 7.16 -7.76 36.41
N PRO A 404 5.88 -7.53 36.73
CA PRO A 404 5.16 -6.41 36.12
C PRO A 404 5.93 -5.13 36.39
N GLU A 405 6.23 -4.36 35.33
CA GLU A 405 6.90 -3.08 35.46
C GLU A 405 6.06 -2.16 36.33
N VAL A 406 6.49 -1.95 37.57
CA VAL A 406 5.81 -1.11 38.54
C VAL A 406 6.02 0.36 38.15
N VAL A 407 4.95 1.12 38.12
CA VAL A 407 5.02 2.57 37.87
C VAL A 407 5.50 3.25 39.14
N GLU A 408 6.78 3.61 39.21
CA GLU A 408 7.38 4.24 40.38
C GLU A 408 6.68 5.54 40.79
N GLY A 409 6.53 5.76 42.07
CA GLY A 409 5.98 6.98 42.66
C GLY A 409 4.45 7.17 42.53
N ARG A 410 3.72 6.11 42.07
CA ARG A 410 2.25 6.19 41.89
C ARG A 410 1.55 4.96 42.50
N THR A 411 0.49 5.24 43.24
CA THR A 411 -0.42 4.20 43.79
C THR A 411 -1.81 4.30 43.17
N CYS A 412 -2.57 3.23 43.28
CA CYS A 412 -3.93 3.16 42.77
C CYS A 412 -4.87 4.08 43.60
N PRO A 413 -5.56 5.06 42.98
CA PRO A 413 -6.44 5.96 43.71
C PRO A 413 -7.70 5.30 44.30
N LYS A 414 -7.94 4.01 44.00
CA LYS A 414 -9.10 3.25 44.55
C LYS A 414 -8.75 2.32 45.69
N CYS A 415 -7.52 1.81 45.77
CA CYS A 415 -7.15 0.79 46.74
C CYS A 415 -5.71 0.91 47.25
N ASP A 416 -4.99 1.99 46.93
CA ASP A 416 -3.61 2.33 47.29
C ASP A 416 -2.53 1.27 46.94
N SER A 417 -2.90 0.23 46.19
CA SER A 417 -1.95 -0.79 45.72
C SER A 417 -1.08 -0.25 44.59
N ALA A 418 0.04 -0.87 44.29
CA ALA A 418 0.95 -0.48 43.22
C ALA A 418 0.23 -0.47 41.85
N LEU A 419 0.61 0.49 41.03
CA LEU A 419 0.20 0.54 39.62
C LEU A 419 1.27 -0.16 38.78
N ILE A 420 0.84 -0.98 37.84
CA ILE A 420 1.71 -1.77 36.95
C ILE A 420 1.39 -1.52 35.49
N MET A 421 2.41 -1.56 34.65
CA MET A 421 2.24 -1.46 33.20
C MET A 421 1.69 -2.77 32.65
N ARG A 422 0.61 -2.69 31.90
CA ARG A 422 -0.04 -3.83 31.25
C ARG A 422 -0.21 -3.60 29.74
N MET A 423 -0.21 -4.68 28.97
CA MET A 423 -0.51 -4.62 27.53
C MET A 423 -2.00 -4.90 27.31
N GLY A 424 -2.70 -3.98 26.64
CA GLY A 424 -4.11 -4.13 26.26
C GLY A 424 -4.28 -4.25 24.76
N ARG A 425 -5.55 -4.39 24.29
CA ARG A 425 -5.91 -4.46 22.85
C ARG A 425 -5.44 -3.21 22.07
N TYR A 426 -5.34 -2.07 22.72
CA TYR A 426 -5.01 -0.78 22.12
C TYR A 426 -3.61 -0.25 22.49
N GLY A 427 -2.74 -1.12 23.04
CA GLY A 427 -1.39 -0.78 23.46
C GLY A 427 -1.18 -0.88 24.98
N LYS A 428 -0.04 -0.34 25.45
CA LYS A 428 0.31 -0.33 26.87
C LYS A 428 -0.64 0.61 27.64
N PHE A 429 -1.04 0.21 28.83
CA PHE A 429 -1.82 0.99 29.78
C PHE A 429 -1.37 0.72 31.22
N ILE A 430 -1.69 1.60 32.14
CA ILE A 430 -1.41 1.46 33.56
C ILE A 430 -2.65 0.84 34.22
N GLY A 431 -2.47 -0.24 34.96
CA GLY A 431 -3.54 -0.91 35.70
C GLY A 431 -3.17 -1.23 37.13
N CYS A 432 -4.16 -1.41 37.98
CA CYS A 432 -3.92 -1.81 39.36
C CYS A 432 -3.33 -3.22 39.44
N SER A 433 -2.37 -3.43 40.35
CA SER A 433 -1.73 -4.74 40.59
C SER A 433 -2.70 -5.78 41.15
N THR A 434 -3.73 -5.36 41.89
CA THR A 434 -4.75 -6.23 42.50
C THR A 434 -5.92 -6.59 41.58
N TYR A 435 -5.82 -6.37 40.25
CA TYR A 435 -6.84 -6.86 39.32
C TYR A 435 -6.96 -8.40 39.41
N PRO A 436 -8.15 -8.99 39.48
CA PRO A 436 -9.47 -8.43 39.16
C PRO A 436 -10.25 -7.77 40.31
N GLU A 437 -9.74 -7.75 41.52
CA GLU A 437 -10.41 -7.13 42.66
C GLU A 437 -10.56 -5.61 42.48
N CYS A 438 -9.48 -4.96 42.11
CA CYS A 438 -9.53 -3.54 41.68
C CYS A 438 -9.39 -3.41 40.17
N LYS A 439 -10.43 -2.84 39.55
CA LYS A 439 -10.50 -2.65 38.09
C LYS A 439 -10.00 -1.28 37.62
N HIS A 440 -9.19 -0.59 38.43
CA HIS A 440 -8.66 0.72 38.06
C HIS A 440 -7.65 0.60 36.91
N ILE A 441 -7.85 1.43 35.88
CA ILE A 441 -6.98 1.55 34.71
C ILE A 441 -6.76 3.01 34.36
N GLU A 442 -5.57 3.35 33.88
CA GLU A 442 -5.21 4.68 33.43
C GLU A 442 -4.43 4.60 32.08
N PRO A 443 -4.58 5.59 31.19
CA PRO A 443 -3.71 5.70 30.00
C PRO A 443 -2.27 6.03 30.41
N LEU A 444 -1.28 5.67 29.59
CA LEU A 444 0.13 6.01 29.78
C LEU A 444 0.36 7.51 29.88
N GLU A 445 -0.26 8.26 29.00
CA GLU A 445 -0.22 9.74 28.98
C GLU A 445 -1.59 10.25 29.42
N LYS A 446 -1.59 11.15 30.40
CA LYS A 446 -2.84 11.85 30.76
C LYS A 446 -3.25 12.72 29.59
N PRO A 447 -4.53 12.70 29.18
CA PRO A 447 -5.03 13.59 28.14
C PRO A 447 -4.72 15.05 28.52
N ALA A 448 -4.16 15.81 27.59
CA ALA A 448 -3.88 17.22 27.83
C ALA A 448 -5.20 17.99 28.04
N ASP A 449 -5.26 18.76 29.09
CA ASP A 449 -6.37 19.64 29.39
C ASP A 449 -6.30 20.90 28.51
N THR A 450 -7.39 21.28 27.87
CA THR A 450 -7.45 22.47 27.03
C THR A 450 -7.75 23.74 27.83
N GLY A 451 -8.13 23.62 29.11
CA GLY A 451 -8.57 24.75 29.92
C GLY A 451 -9.94 25.32 29.53
N VAL A 452 -10.63 24.69 28.56
CA VAL A 452 -11.94 25.14 28.09
C VAL A 452 -13.04 24.34 28.81
N ASP A 453 -13.93 25.03 29.49
CA ASP A 453 -15.04 24.42 30.22
C ASP A 453 -16.01 23.70 29.28
N CYS A 454 -16.57 22.59 29.74
CA CYS A 454 -17.57 21.86 28.99
C CYS A 454 -18.88 22.68 28.93
N PRO A 455 -19.37 23.01 27.72
CA PRO A 455 -20.55 23.87 27.56
C PRO A 455 -21.88 23.17 27.93
N VAL A 456 -21.82 21.86 28.24
CA VAL A 456 -23.04 21.08 28.56
C VAL A 456 -23.16 20.81 30.06
N CYS A 457 -22.08 20.33 30.70
CA CYS A 457 -22.17 19.98 32.12
C CYS A 457 -21.59 21.03 33.08
N HIS A 458 -20.77 21.94 32.59
CA HIS A 458 -20.07 22.98 33.37
C HIS A 458 -19.30 22.48 34.61
N LYS A 459 -19.00 21.15 34.67
CA LYS A 459 -18.32 20.48 35.78
C LYS A 459 -16.90 20.01 35.44
N GLY A 460 -16.52 20.02 34.20
CA GLY A 460 -15.23 19.58 33.74
C GLY A 460 -14.78 20.29 32.48
N THR A 461 -13.46 20.27 32.22
CA THR A 461 -12.85 20.85 31.04
C THR A 461 -12.84 19.88 29.87
N LEU A 462 -12.58 20.37 28.67
CA LEU A 462 -12.43 19.54 27.47
C LEU A 462 -10.99 19.02 27.40
N LEU A 463 -10.84 17.70 27.28
CA LEU A 463 -9.57 17.01 27.23
C LEU A 463 -9.25 16.56 25.80
N LYS A 464 -8.01 16.79 25.34
CA LYS A 464 -7.49 16.34 24.06
C LYS A 464 -7.24 14.83 24.10
N ARG A 465 -7.96 14.07 23.24
CA ARG A 465 -7.88 12.61 23.16
C ARG A 465 -7.61 12.12 21.75
N LYS A 466 -7.12 10.89 21.60
CA LYS A 466 -7.01 10.20 20.31
C LYS A 466 -8.11 9.15 20.19
N SER A 467 -8.82 9.14 19.05
CA SER A 467 -9.79 8.11 18.71
C SER A 467 -9.09 6.77 18.38
N ARG A 468 -9.84 5.68 18.29
CA ARG A 468 -9.33 4.36 17.87
C ARG A 468 -8.67 4.36 16.46
N TYR A 469 -8.95 5.38 15.65
CA TYR A 469 -8.38 5.57 14.31
C TYR A 469 -7.23 6.58 14.29
N GLY A 470 -6.70 6.97 15.45
CA GLY A 470 -5.59 7.92 15.58
C GLY A 470 -5.97 9.40 15.40
N LYS A 471 -7.23 9.74 15.12
CA LYS A 471 -7.69 11.12 14.99
C LYS A 471 -7.83 11.79 16.35
N ILE A 472 -7.38 13.04 16.46
CA ILE A 472 -7.55 13.86 17.65
C ILE A 472 -9.01 14.34 17.73
N PHE A 473 -9.56 14.31 18.94
CA PHE A 473 -10.85 14.88 19.30
C PHE A 473 -10.79 15.40 20.73
N TYR A 474 -11.74 16.22 21.11
CA TYR A 474 -11.81 16.86 22.41
C TYR A 474 -13.11 16.45 23.08
N SER A 475 -13.06 15.91 24.29
CA SER A 475 -14.24 15.44 25.02
C SER A 475 -14.21 15.87 26.47
N CYS A 476 -15.39 15.97 27.06
CA CYS A 476 -15.52 16.33 28.47
C CYS A 476 -14.71 15.40 29.40
N GLY A 477 -14.02 15.99 30.37
CA GLY A 477 -13.24 15.27 31.37
C GLY A 477 -14.08 14.40 32.31
N THR A 478 -15.38 14.70 32.47
CA THR A 478 -16.32 13.94 33.29
C THR A 478 -16.97 12.75 32.58
N TYR A 479 -16.48 12.37 31.39
CA TYR A 479 -16.97 11.16 30.71
C TYR A 479 -16.80 9.93 31.62
N PRO A 480 -17.82 9.03 31.75
CA PRO A 480 -19.03 8.88 30.93
C PRO A 480 -20.25 9.71 31.37
N ASP A 481 -20.19 10.45 32.48
CA ASP A 481 -21.33 11.23 32.99
C ASP A 481 -21.73 12.36 32.03
N CYS A 482 -20.78 12.91 31.31
CA CYS A 482 -21.01 13.85 30.22
C CYS A 482 -20.36 13.35 28.92
N THR A 483 -21.17 13.21 27.85
CA THR A 483 -20.73 12.68 26.56
C THR A 483 -20.37 13.74 25.52
N TYR A 484 -20.28 15.01 25.90
CA TYR A 484 -19.98 16.10 24.99
C TYR A 484 -18.58 15.95 24.37
N ALA A 485 -18.49 16.04 23.03
CA ALA A 485 -17.26 15.95 22.30
C ALA A 485 -17.27 16.78 21.01
N VAL A 486 -16.12 17.32 20.62
CA VAL A 486 -15.90 18.04 19.36
C VAL A 486 -14.63 17.55 18.67
N TRP A 487 -14.61 17.66 17.32
CA TRP A 487 -13.48 17.18 16.52
C TRP A 487 -12.36 18.21 16.31
N ASN A 488 -12.71 19.49 16.46
CA ASN A 488 -11.78 20.60 16.28
C ASN A 488 -11.34 21.16 17.62
N GLU A 489 -10.19 21.82 17.68
CA GLU A 489 -9.64 22.40 18.88
C GLU A 489 -10.58 23.46 19.46
N PRO A 490 -11.02 23.33 20.72
CA PRO A 490 -11.93 24.29 21.33
C PRO A 490 -11.19 25.54 21.80
N VAL A 491 -11.86 26.69 21.67
CA VAL A 491 -11.42 28.00 22.17
C VAL A 491 -12.50 28.54 23.09
N ASN A 492 -12.06 29.10 24.21
CA ASN A 492 -12.96 29.67 25.22
C ASN A 492 -13.47 31.07 24.80
N GLU A 493 -14.20 31.12 23.71
CA GLU A 493 -14.81 32.32 23.17
C GLU A 493 -16.27 32.04 22.80
N PRO A 494 -17.22 32.85 23.28
CA PRO A 494 -18.63 32.65 22.96
C PRO A 494 -18.93 33.02 21.50
N CYS A 495 -19.78 32.23 20.87
CA CYS A 495 -20.18 32.48 19.49
C CYS A 495 -20.98 33.80 19.38
N PRO A 496 -20.57 34.77 18.55
CA PRO A 496 -21.26 36.06 18.44
C PRO A 496 -22.65 35.95 17.81
N LYS A 497 -22.97 34.84 17.14
CA LYS A 497 -24.27 34.62 16.46
C LYS A 497 -25.29 33.91 17.34
N CYS A 498 -24.88 32.94 18.15
CA CYS A 498 -25.84 32.12 18.94
C CYS A 498 -25.51 32.02 20.43
N ASN A 499 -24.50 32.76 20.90
CA ASN A 499 -24.01 32.78 22.29
C ASN A 499 -23.60 31.40 22.84
N TRP A 500 -23.29 30.41 21.96
CA TRP A 500 -22.70 29.14 22.42
C TRP A 500 -21.36 29.39 23.10
N PRO A 501 -21.11 28.83 24.30
CA PRO A 501 -19.98 29.24 25.16
C PRO A 501 -18.56 29.05 24.56
N LEU A 502 -18.41 28.29 23.49
CA LEU A 502 -17.09 28.07 22.85
C LEU A 502 -17.18 28.09 21.32
N LEU A 503 -16.07 28.46 20.69
CA LEU A 503 -15.80 28.24 19.28
C LEU A 503 -14.78 27.10 19.10
N THR A 504 -14.58 26.65 17.87
CA THR A 504 -13.59 25.64 17.53
C THR A 504 -12.74 26.08 16.34
N ILE A 505 -11.42 25.74 16.33
CA ILE A 505 -10.51 26.09 15.25
C ILE A 505 -10.58 24.99 14.18
N LYS A 506 -10.95 25.35 12.96
CA LYS A 506 -11.04 24.46 11.83
C LYS A 506 -10.14 24.94 10.68
N THR A 507 -9.18 24.12 10.28
CA THR A 507 -8.32 24.41 9.13
C THR A 507 -8.76 23.62 7.91
N THR A 508 -8.99 24.30 6.80
CA THR A 508 -9.34 23.70 5.51
C THR A 508 -8.43 24.23 4.40
N LYS A 509 -8.11 23.41 3.40
CA LYS A 509 -7.29 23.82 2.25
C LYS A 509 -7.91 24.99 1.44
N ARG A 510 -9.22 25.12 1.47
CA ARG A 510 -9.96 26.09 0.64
C ARG A 510 -10.19 27.43 1.33
N ARG A 511 -10.33 27.44 2.66
CA ARG A 511 -10.69 28.66 3.43
C ARG A 511 -9.65 29.05 4.47
N GLY A 512 -8.52 28.32 4.56
CA GLY A 512 -7.53 28.54 5.60
C GLY A 512 -8.02 28.10 6.98
N THR A 513 -7.52 28.79 8.02
CA THR A 513 -7.89 28.53 9.41
C THR A 513 -9.00 29.50 9.85
N GLU A 514 -10.09 28.95 10.36
CA GLU A 514 -11.28 29.69 10.78
C GLU A 514 -11.69 29.28 12.20
N LYS A 515 -12.20 30.21 13.01
CA LYS A 515 -13.00 29.91 14.20
C LYS A 515 -14.43 29.61 13.76
N VAL A 516 -14.95 28.44 14.12
CA VAL A 516 -16.28 28.00 13.71
C VAL A 516 -17.12 27.60 14.93
N CYS A 517 -18.39 27.90 14.90
CA CYS A 517 -19.32 27.45 15.92
C CYS A 517 -19.58 25.95 15.78
N PRO A 518 -19.47 25.14 16.86
CA PRO A 518 -19.72 23.71 16.81
C PRO A 518 -21.21 23.35 16.68
N GLN A 519 -22.13 24.31 16.87
CA GLN A 519 -23.57 24.12 16.69
C GLN A 519 -23.91 24.06 15.20
N LYS A 520 -24.43 22.91 14.74
CA LYS A 520 -24.69 22.65 13.32
C LYS A 520 -25.61 23.65 12.64
N GLU A 521 -26.56 24.19 13.38
CA GLU A 521 -27.57 25.12 12.85
C GLU A 521 -27.10 26.60 12.86
N CYS A 522 -26.01 26.89 13.57
CA CYS A 522 -25.55 28.27 13.72
C CYS A 522 -24.80 28.77 12.45
N GLY A 523 -23.93 27.95 11.90
CA GLY A 523 -23.15 28.26 10.68
C GLY A 523 -22.21 29.47 10.80
N HIS A 524 -21.90 29.95 12.03
CA HIS A 524 -20.92 31.03 12.22
C HIS A 524 -19.51 30.54 11.93
N ALA A 525 -18.76 31.29 11.12
CA ALA A 525 -17.34 31.09 10.83
C ALA A 525 -16.69 32.45 10.60
N GLU A 526 -15.51 32.66 11.19
CA GLU A 526 -14.69 33.85 11.03
C GLU A 526 -13.23 33.48 10.80
N PRO A 527 -12.44 34.26 10.03
CA PRO A 527 -11.02 34.00 9.82
C PRO A 527 -10.26 34.03 11.14
N TYR A 528 -9.32 33.09 11.31
CA TYR A 528 -8.42 33.04 12.47
C TYR A 528 -6.98 33.15 12.01
N ALA A 529 -6.31 34.28 12.31
CA ALA A 529 -4.88 34.42 12.11
C ALA A 529 -4.16 33.73 13.27
N VAL A 530 -3.36 32.72 12.97
CA VAL A 530 -2.45 32.11 13.95
C VAL A 530 -1.32 33.11 14.17
N GLU A 531 -1.25 33.77 15.33
CA GLU A 531 -0.02 34.44 15.77
C GLU A 531 1.05 33.35 15.91
N GLU A 532 2.09 33.40 15.07
CA GLU A 532 3.27 32.55 15.22
C GLU A 532 3.91 32.86 16.57
N ALA A 533 3.66 32.00 17.56
CA ALA A 533 4.42 32.03 18.81
C ALA A 533 5.89 31.78 18.44
N GLY A 534 6.74 32.76 18.75
CA GLY A 534 8.13 32.88 18.33
C GLY A 534 8.92 31.58 18.47
N ALA A 535 9.49 31.15 17.38
CA ALA A 535 10.55 30.17 17.36
C ALA A 535 11.81 30.83 17.99
N GLU A 536 12.21 30.40 19.17
CA GLU A 536 13.55 30.68 19.68
C GLU A 536 14.58 30.11 18.68
N PRO A 537 15.64 30.87 18.35
CA PRO A 537 16.68 30.38 17.45
C PRO A 537 17.44 29.25 18.14
N VAL A 538 17.46 28.07 17.53
CA VAL A 538 18.33 26.97 17.93
C VAL A 538 19.76 27.38 17.54
N ASP A 539 20.57 27.65 18.53
CA ASP A 539 22.01 27.87 18.37
C ASP A 539 22.65 26.64 17.71
N ALA A 540 23.35 26.91 16.62
CA ALA A 540 24.22 25.93 15.97
C ALA A 540 25.51 25.80 16.79
N GLY A 541 25.73 24.64 17.43
CA GLY A 541 26.95 24.18 18.03
C GLY A 541 27.30 22.78 17.53
#